data_8d571999a228778a78023cc5d8c8722d
#
_entry.id   8d571999a228778a78023cc5d8c8722d
#
_cell.length_a   1.000
_cell.length_b   1.000
_cell.length_c   1.000
_cell.angle_alpha   90.00
_cell.angle_beta   90.00
_cell.angle_gamma   90.00
#
_symmetry.space_group_name_H-M   'P 1'
#
loop_
_entity.id
_entity.type
_entity.pdbx_description
1 polymer ?
#
loop_
_entity_poly.entity_id
_entity_poly.type
_entity_poly.pdbx_seq_one_letter_code
_entity_poly.pdbx_strand_id
1 'polypeptide(L)'
;MGSVIARRLPPDTKKIIIDTVPAKASELAEAVGGSWSVSPEQAGDADLIALVVPASAVREILEKLQVLVKKGAVILNMATTVTIDPATVTKRPGITVVDAKIIGHAASMSRGEPGIVVVKTENAEVLSLIRNQLQGFADVVQGDADRVQAVNTIGSTEGIKAAVAVRKQLRAMGIPDAWTDVVIRSVCAGTMKAFTENDLGGFALELAKKLESEG
;
A
#
# COMPACT_ATOMS: atom_id res chain seq x y z
N MET A 1 -0.37 -3.17 6.17
CA MET A 1 0.34 -2.17 5.36
C MET A 1 1.23 -1.26 6.22
N GLY A 2 0.75 -0.65 7.30
CA GLY A 2 1.53 0.27 8.14
C GLY A 2 2.89 -0.27 8.58
N SER A 3 2.97 -1.52 9.02
CA SER A 3 4.24 -2.16 9.39
C SER A 3 5.22 -2.32 8.22
N VAL A 4 4.72 -2.53 7.00
CA VAL A 4 5.56 -2.62 5.80
C VAL A 4 6.17 -1.26 5.48
N ILE A 5 5.36 -0.20 5.55
CA ILE A 5 5.84 1.18 5.39
C ILE A 5 6.94 1.46 6.43
N ALA A 6 6.62 1.33 7.72
CA ALA A 6 7.53 1.69 8.80
C ALA A 6 8.89 0.98 8.72
N ARG A 7 8.91 -0.30 8.31
CA ARG A 7 10.14 -1.10 8.15
C ARG A 7 10.99 -0.71 6.95
N ARG A 8 10.40 -0.05 5.96
CA ARG A 8 11.08 0.31 4.70
C ARG A 8 11.43 1.80 4.58
N LEU A 9 10.97 2.62 5.54
CA LEU A 9 11.41 4.02 5.59
C LEU A 9 12.93 4.10 5.81
N PRO A 10 13.60 5.16 5.30
CA PRO A 10 15.03 5.37 5.50
C PRO A 10 15.43 5.21 6.98
N PRO A 11 16.63 4.64 7.27
CA PRO A 11 17.05 4.36 8.66
C PRO A 11 17.13 5.61 9.54
N ASP A 12 17.53 6.73 8.97
CA ASP A 12 17.67 8.04 9.61
C ASP A 12 16.36 8.79 9.81
N THR A 13 15.24 8.28 9.24
CA THR A 13 13.92 8.86 9.47
C THR A 13 13.48 8.65 10.92
N LYS A 14 13.20 9.74 11.65
CA LYS A 14 12.59 9.66 12.99
C LYS A 14 11.16 9.13 12.85
N LYS A 15 10.88 7.99 13.47
CA LYS A 15 9.61 7.27 13.36
C LYS A 15 8.85 7.33 14.67
N ILE A 16 7.56 7.66 14.59
CA ILE A 16 6.62 7.57 15.71
C ILE A 16 5.49 6.64 15.27
N ILE A 17 5.32 5.52 15.95
CA ILE A 17 4.27 4.54 15.67
C ILE A 17 3.09 4.80 16.59
N ILE A 18 1.93 5.07 16.00
CA ILE A 18 0.69 5.31 16.75
C ILE A 18 -0.33 4.24 16.38
N ASP A 19 -0.75 3.46 17.36
CA ASP A 19 -1.78 2.42 17.20
C ASP A 19 -2.64 2.37 18.46
N THR A 20 -3.92 2.06 18.33
CA THR A 20 -4.84 1.90 19.48
C THR A 20 -4.50 0.68 20.34
N VAL A 21 -3.72 -0.26 19.81
CA VAL A 21 -3.24 -1.46 20.53
C VAL A 21 -1.80 -1.24 20.97
N PRO A 22 -1.53 -0.98 22.28
CA PRO A 22 -0.19 -0.64 22.78
C PRO A 22 0.88 -1.65 22.39
N ALA A 23 0.59 -2.95 22.48
CA ALA A 23 1.53 -4.02 22.17
C ALA A 23 1.97 -3.98 20.69
N LYS A 24 1.05 -3.70 19.75
CA LYS A 24 1.40 -3.57 18.32
C LYS A 24 2.26 -2.33 18.05
N ALA A 25 1.94 -1.21 18.73
CA ALA A 25 2.69 0.02 18.59
C ALA A 25 4.13 -0.14 19.11
N SER A 26 4.30 -0.69 20.31
CA SER A 26 5.62 -0.88 20.94
C SER A 26 6.48 -1.89 20.17
N GLU A 27 5.93 -3.04 19.78
CA GLU A 27 6.65 -4.08 19.02
C GLU A 27 7.15 -3.53 17.66
N LEU A 28 6.30 -2.80 16.96
CA LEU A 28 6.72 -2.21 15.69
C LEU A 28 7.75 -1.10 15.87
N ALA A 29 7.58 -0.24 16.87
CA ALA A 29 8.52 0.83 17.17
C ALA A 29 9.91 0.29 17.52
N GLU A 30 9.99 -0.75 18.35
CA GLU A 30 11.24 -1.45 18.67
C GLU A 30 11.89 -2.02 17.40
N ALA A 31 11.09 -2.69 16.55
CA ALA A 31 11.59 -3.31 15.32
C ALA A 31 12.11 -2.31 14.27
N VAL A 32 11.74 -1.02 14.35
CA VAL A 32 12.15 0.02 13.39
C VAL A 32 13.01 1.13 14.00
N GLY A 33 13.38 1.00 15.26
CA GLY A 33 14.18 2.01 15.99
C GLY A 33 13.43 3.32 16.20
N GLY A 34 12.10 3.27 16.42
CA GLY A 34 11.23 4.41 16.63
C GLY A 34 10.70 4.55 18.04
N SER A 35 9.87 5.56 18.27
CA SER A 35 9.04 5.71 19.47
C SER A 35 7.59 5.28 19.17
N TRP A 36 6.79 5.08 20.22
CA TRP A 36 5.40 4.69 20.06
C TRP A 36 4.46 5.46 21.02
N SER A 37 3.19 5.50 20.66
CA SER A 37 2.12 6.03 21.49
C SER A 37 0.77 5.40 21.12
N VAL A 38 -0.19 5.50 22.03
CA VAL A 38 -1.62 5.25 21.73
C VAL A 38 -2.36 6.55 21.44
N SER A 39 -1.71 7.67 21.63
CA SER A 39 -2.31 9.01 21.54
C SER A 39 -1.86 9.73 20.26
N PRO A 40 -2.79 10.28 19.45
CA PRO A 40 -2.48 11.05 18.26
C PRO A 40 -1.73 12.37 18.55
N GLU A 41 -1.73 12.87 19.79
CA GLU A 41 -1.01 14.08 20.21
C GLU A 41 0.50 13.97 19.95
N GLN A 42 1.04 12.77 19.98
CA GLN A 42 2.46 12.54 19.68
C GLN A 42 2.84 12.81 18.22
N ALA A 43 1.86 12.95 17.32
CA ALA A 43 2.10 13.37 15.93
C ALA A 43 2.29 14.89 15.77
N GLY A 44 2.19 15.67 16.85
CA GLY A 44 2.21 17.14 16.81
C GLY A 44 3.39 17.75 16.06
N ASP A 45 4.60 17.20 16.23
CA ASP A 45 5.84 17.69 15.61
C ASP A 45 6.21 16.96 14.31
N ALA A 46 5.37 16.04 13.81
CA ALA A 46 5.67 15.30 12.59
C ALA A 46 5.59 16.19 11.35
N ASP A 47 6.52 15.99 10.41
CA ASP A 47 6.50 16.63 9.08
C ASP A 47 5.54 15.92 8.15
N LEU A 48 5.48 14.58 8.25
CA LEU A 48 4.62 13.71 7.46
C LEU A 48 3.88 12.72 8.36
N ILE A 49 2.59 12.59 8.17
CA ILE A 49 1.74 11.61 8.86
C ILE A 49 1.09 10.68 7.83
N ALA A 50 1.35 9.40 7.93
CA ALA A 50 0.72 8.38 7.07
C ALA A 50 -0.46 7.73 7.81
N LEU A 51 -1.69 7.99 7.38
CA LEU A 51 -2.91 7.37 7.92
C LEU A 51 -3.14 6.02 7.24
N VAL A 52 -2.70 4.96 7.88
CA VAL A 52 -2.89 3.57 7.42
C VAL A 52 -3.87 2.87 8.38
N VAL A 53 -5.08 3.39 8.41
CA VAL A 53 -6.13 3.00 9.36
C VAL A 53 -7.38 2.49 8.61
N PRO A 54 -8.31 1.78 9.28
CA PRO A 54 -9.58 1.41 8.68
C PRO A 54 -10.33 2.64 8.16
N ALA A 55 -11.05 2.48 7.05
CA ALA A 55 -11.79 3.55 6.38
C ALA A 55 -12.73 4.33 7.33
N SER A 56 -13.38 3.62 8.25
CA SER A 56 -14.30 4.20 9.25
C SER A 56 -13.63 5.15 10.23
N ALA A 57 -12.32 5.00 10.47
CA ALA A 57 -11.57 5.81 11.43
C ALA A 57 -10.93 7.07 10.81
N VAL A 58 -10.86 7.15 9.47
CA VAL A 58 -10.11 8.21 8.77
C VAL A 58 -10.61 9.60 9.13
N ARG A 59 -11.93 9.85 9.08
CA ARG A 59 -12.51 11.17 9.33
C ARG A 59 -12.23 11.64 10.75
N GLU A 60 -12.50 10.81 11.74
CA GLU A 60 -12.31 11.15 13.15
C GLU A 60 -10.85 11.48 13.46
N ILE A 61 -9.92 10.66 12.92
CA ILE A 61 -8.48 10.87 13.13
C ILE A 61 -8.01 12.15 12.44
N LEU A 62 -8.48 12.42 11.22
CA LEU A 62 -8.15 13.67 10.52
C LEU A 62 -8.63 14.90 11.27
N GLU A 63 -9.85 14.89 11.81
CA GLU A 63 -10.38 16.00 12.61
C GLU A 63 -9.52 16.28 13.85
N LYS A 64 -9.03 15.24 14.52
CA LYS A 64 -8.11 15.36 15.67
C LYS A 64 -6.74 15.88 15.23
N LEU A 65 -6.14 15.30 14.19
CA LEU A 65 -4.80 15.68 13.74
C LEU A 65 -4.71 17.14 13.28
N GLN A 66 -5.73 17.66 12.62
CA GLN A 66 -5.72 19.05 12.13
C GLN A 66 -5.52 20.09 13.25
N VAL A 67 -5.92 19.81 14.48
CA VAL A 67 -5.71 20.72 15.61
C VAL A 67 -4.40 20.47 16.37
N LEU A 68 -3.83 19.29 16.20
CA LEU A 68 -2.65 18.82 16.94
C LEU A 68 -1.34 19.09 16.20
N VAL A 69 -1.32 18.89 14.87
CA VAL A 69 -0.07 18.92 14.12
C VAL A 69 0.45 20.33 13.86
N LYS A 70 1.75 20.47 13.72
CA LYS A 70 2.41 21.74 13.43
C LYS A 70 2.03 22.29 12.06
N LYS A 71 2.19 23.60 11.88
CA LYS A 71 2.07 24.25 10.57
C LYS A 71 3.14 23.69 9.62
N GLY A 72 2.78 23.42 8.38
CA GLY A 72 3.64 22.80 7.36
C GLY A 72 3.55 21.27 7.32
N ALA A 73 2.86 20.63 8.27
CA ALA A 73 2.69 19.18 8.26
C ALA A 73 1.86 18.70 7.05
N VAL A 74 2.24 17.54 6.52
CA VAL A 74 1.53 16.84 5.45
C VAL A 74 0.89 15.56 6.00
N ILE A 75 -0.41 15.40 5.81
CA ILE A 75 -1.16 14.20 6.22
C ILE A 75 -1.54 13.41 4.97
N LEU A 76 -1.09 12.16 4.87
CA LEU A 76 -1.41 11.25 3.78
C LEU A 76 -2.57 10.35 4.18
N ASN A 77 -3.69 10.44 3.48
CA ASN A 77 -4.73 9.44 3.58
C ASN A 77 -4.39 8.24 2.70
N MET A 78 -3.98 7.16 3.33
CA MET A 78 -3.62 5.91 2.66
C MET A 78 -4.72 4.83 2.72
N ALA A 79 -5.89 5.15 3.28
CA ALA A 79 -7.06 4.25 3.26
C ALA A 79 -7.62 4.16 1.84
N THR A 80 -7.57 2.98 1.23
CA THR A 80 -7.85 2.76 -0.19
C THR A 80 -9.29 3.13 -0.59
N THR A 81 -10.26 2.93 0.31
CA THR A 81 -11.70 3.10 0.02
C THR A 81 -12.27 4.45 0.46
N VAL A 82 -11.43 5.37 0.94
CA VAL A 82 -11.87 6.70 1.38
C VAL A 82 -11.14 7.76 0.59
N THR A 83 -11.86 8.55 -0.16
CA THR A 83 -11.37 9.78 -0.80
C THR A 83 -11.65 10.97 0.11
N ILE A 84 -10.70 11.87 0.21
CA ILE A 84 -10.83 13.11 0.98
C ILE A 84 -10.90 14.27 0.00
N ASP A 85 -11.92 15.11 0.17
CA ASP A 85 -11.91 16.43 -0.41
C ASP A 85 -11.15 17.39 0.54
N PRO A 86 -9.95 17.86 0.16
CA PRO A 86 -9.14 18.74 1.01
C PRO A 86 -9.90 20.01 1.41
N ALA A 87 -10.78 20.53 0.57
CA ALA A 87 -11.56 21.73 0.85
C ALA A 87 -12.54 21.53 2.00
N THR A 88 -13.05 20.31 2.20
CA THR A 88 -14.01 20.01 3.27
C THR A 88 -13.34 19.62 4.59
N VAL A 89 -12.09 19.18 4.54
CA VAL A 89 -11.38 18.63 5.69
C VAL A 89 -10.36 19.60 6.26
N THR A 90 -9.70 20.42 5.43
CA THR A 90 -8.66 21.34 5.90
C THR A 90 -9.26 22.59 6.53
N LYS A 91 -9.56 22.55 7.82
CA LYS A 91 -10.10 23.68 8.59
C LYS A 91 -9.01 24.63 9.10
N ARG A 92 -7.74 24.24 9.07
CA ARG A 92 -6.62 25.01 9.61
C ARG A 92 -5.62 25.37 8.51
N PRO A 93 -5.35 26.66 8.27
CA PRO A 93 -4.35 27.09 7.29
C PRO A 93 -2.95 26.54 7.62
N GLY A 94 -2.23 26.10 6.58
CA GLY A 94 -0.86 25.64 6.69
C GLY A 94 -0.69 24.14 7.02
N ILE A 95 -1.77 23.37 6.96
CA ILE A 95 -1.72 21.90 6.96
C ILE A 95 -2.18 21.41 5.59
N THR A 96 -1.46 20.43 5.05
CA THR A 96 -1.81 19.82 3.76
C THR A 96 -2.33 18.39 4.00
N VAL A 97 -3.52 18.08 3.48
CA VAL A 97 -4.08 16.73 3.49
C VAL A 97 -4.13 16.23 2.06
N VAL A 98 -3.59 15.04 1.80
CA VAL A 98 -3.44 14.48 0.45
C VAL A 98 -3.91 13.03 0.44
N ASP A 99 -4.67 12.67 -0.59
CA ASP A 99 -4.90 11.25 -0.90
C ASP A 99 -3.65 10.64 -1.52
N ALA A 100 -3.12 9.63 -0.86
CA ALA A 100 -1.94 8.87 -1.26
C ALA A 100 -2.25 7.38 -1.18
N LYS A 101 -2.67 6.78 -2.29
CA LYS A 101 -3.17 5.40 -2.32
C LYS A 101 -2.11 4.43 -2.82
N ILE A 102 -2.10 3.24 -2.27
CA ILE A 102 -1.10 2.22 -2.56
C ILE A 102 -1.65 1.21 -3.57
N ILE A 103 -0.97 1.07 -4.71
CA ILE A 103 -1.10 -0.10 -5.58
C ILE A 103 -0.09 -1.13 -5.06
N GLY A 104 -0.60 -2.20 -4.46
CA GLY A 104 0.25 -3.25 -3.91
C GLY A 104 -0.44 -4.08 -2.83
N HIS A 105 0.03 -5.32 -2.70
CA HIS A 105 -0.45 -6.26 -1.70
C HIS A 105 0.52 -6.33 -0.51
N ALA A 106 0.05 -6.03 0.70
CA ALA A 106 0.91 -5.88 1.88
C ALA A 106 1.85 -7.07 2.14
N ALA A 107 1.33 -8.30 2.01
CA ALA A 107 2.16 -9.50 2.23
C ALA A 107 3.19 -9.72 1.10
N SER A 108 2.90 -9.34 -0.14
CA SER A 108 3.86 -9.40 -1.24
C SER A 108 4.94 -8.34 -1.07
N MET A 109 4.53 -7.12 -0.78
CA MET A 109 5.47 -6.02 -0.48
C MET A 109 6.37 -6.35 0.71
N SER A 110 5.86 -6.98 1.77
CA SER A 110 6.70 -7.37 2.92
C SER A 110 7.82 -8.38 2.54
N ARG A 111 7.64 -9.11 1.45
CA ARG A 111 8.63 -10.07 0.89
C ARG A 111 9.53 -9.49 -0.21
N GLY A 112 9.41 -8.19 -0.48
CA GLY A 112 10.29 -7.53 -1.45
C GLY A 112 9.62 -7.09 -2.74
N GLU A 113 8.38 -7.49 -3.02
CA GLU A 113 7.71 -7.05 -4.22
C GLU A 113 7.52 -5.52 -4.24
N PRO A 114 7.62 -4.88 -5.41
CA PRO A 114 7.45 -3.44 -5.54
C PRO A 114 6.00 -3.01 -5.26
N GLY A 115 5.82 -1.73 -5.01
CA GLY A 115 4.53 -1.08 -4.93
C GLY A 115 4.61 0.34 -5.46
N ILE A 116 3.46 0.94 -5.71
CA ILE A 116 3.34 2.33 -6.16
C ILE A 116 2.47 3.08 -5.17
N VAL A 117 2.88 4.28 -4.79
CA VAL A 117 2.04 5.25 -4.07
C VAL A 117 1.58 6.31 -5.06
N VAL A 118 0.30 6.30 -5.39
CA VAL A 118 -0.33 7.31 -6.26
C VAL A 118 -0.79 8.47 -5.40
N VAL A 119 -0.25 9.66 -5.65
CA VAL A 119 -0.50 10.88 -4.87
C VAL A 119 -1.30 11.88 -5.69
N LYS A 120 -2.45 12.30 -5.15
CA LYS A 120 -3.32 13.30 -5.76
C LYS A 120 -2.96 14.70 -5.25
N THR A 121 -1.94 15.31 -5.86
CA THR A 121 -1.49 16.68 -5.53
C THR A 121 -0.89 17.38 -6.73
N GLU A 122 -1.14 18.68 -6.88
CA GLU A 122 -0.47 19.54 -7.85
C GLU A 122 0.72 20.29 -7.22
N ASN A 123 0.92 20.18 -5.92
CA ASN A 123 2.00 20.84 -5.21
C ASN A 123 3.30 20.03 -5.33
N ALA A 124 4.26 20.55 -6.10
CA ALA A 124 5.55 19.90 -6.34
C ALA A 124 6.41 19.74 -5.08
N GLU A 125 6.34 20.66 -4.12
CA GLU A 125 7.08 20.59 -2.86
C GLU A 125 6.54 19.47 -1.99
N VAL A 126 5.21 19.35 -1.88
CA VAL A 126 4.52 18.26 -1.17
C VAL A 126 4.87 16.92 -1.80
N LEU A 127 4.81 16.82 -3.13
CA LEU A 127 5.16 15.59 -3.84
C LEU A 127 6.63 15.19 -3.60
N SER A 128 7.54 16.16 -3.62
CA SER A 128 8.96 15.95 -3.33
C SER A 128 9.19 15.46 -1.89
N LEU A 129 8.53 16.08 -0.91
CA LEU A 129 8.57 15.63 0.48
C LEU A 129 8.13 14.17 0.60
N ILE A 130 6.98 13.81 -0.02
CA ILE A 130 6.44 12.46 0.03
C ILE A 130 7.41 11.47 -0.60
N ARG A 131 7.99 11.78 -1.77
CA ARG A 131 8.99 10.94 -2.44
C ARG A 131 10.20 10.67 -1.54
N ASN A 132 10.75 11.72 -0.94
CA ASN A 132 11.91 11.60 -0.07
C ASN A 132 11.60 10.76 1.17
N GLN A 133 10.45 10.96 1.80
CA GLN A 133 10.07 10.25 3.02
C GLN A 133 9.67 8.79 2.77
N LEU A 134 9.08 8.47 1.63
CA LEU A 134 8.68 7.11 1.28
C LEU A 134 9.73 6.36 0.43
N GLN A 135 10.90 6.94 0.25
CA GLN A 135 12.03 6.30 -0.42
C GLN A 135 12.34 4.94 0.24
N GLY A 136 12.50 3.90 -0.57
CA GLY A 136 12.72 2.53 -0.10
C GLY A 136 11.43 1.76 0.23
N PHE A 137 10.29 2.43 0.39
CA PHE A 137 9.00 1.75 0.55
C PHE A 137 8.35 1.42 -0.80
N ALA A 138 8.16 2.41 -1.66
CA ALA A 138 7.49 2.27 -2.95
C ALA A 138 7.84 3.44 -3.87
N ASP A 139 7.62 3.28 -5.16
CA ASP A 139 7.68 4.38 -6.10
C ASP A 139 6.51 5.35 -5.87
N VAL A 140 6.81 6.64 -5.80
CA VAL A 140 5.82 7.69 -5.58
C VAL A 140 5.56 8.44 -6.87
N VAL A 141 4.33 8.33 -7.37
CA VAL A 141 3.89 8.96 -8.62
C VAL A 141 2.75 9.94 -8.37
N GLN A 142 2.74 11.04 -9.10
CA GLN A 142 1.58 11.92 -9.17
C GLN A 142 0.51 11.28 -10.05
N GLY A 143 -0.76 11.29 -9.62
CA GLY A 143 -1.82 10.70 -10.41
C GLY A 143 -3.19 10.73 -9.73
N ASP A 144 -4.15 10.12 -10.40
CA ASP A 144 -5.51 9.99 -9.91
C ASP A 144 -5.63 8.86 -8.88
N ALA A 145 -5.46 9.23 -7.61
CA ALA A 145 -5.55 8.30 -6.49
C ALA A 145 -6.93 7.63 -6.35
N ASP A 146 -7.99 8.21 -6.93
CA ASP A 146 -9.36 7.67 -6.84
C ASP A 146 -9.48 6.37 -7.65
N ARG A 147 -8.63 6.15 -8.66
CA ARG A 147 -8.59 4.93 -9.46
C ARG A 147 -7.95 3.73 -8.76
N VAL A 148 -7.16 3.96 -7.73
CA VAL A 148 -6.34 2.90 -7.09
C VAL A 148 -7.20 1.78 -6.51
N GLN A 149 -8.38 2.10 -5.96
CA GLN A 149 -9.31 1.07 -5.48
C GLN A 149 -9.73 0.12 -6.61
N ALA A 150 -10.12 0.66 -7.77
CA ALA A 150 -10.53 -0.16 -8.91
C ALA A 150 -9.37 -1.02 -9.44
N VAL A 151 -8.17 -0.42 -9.56
CA VAL A 151 -6.94 -1.13 -9.98
C VAL A 151 -6.64 -2.31 -9.06
N ASN A 152 -6.60 -2.09 -7.75
CA ASN A 152 -6.37 -3.17 -6.78
C ASN A 152 -7.49 -4.22 -6.80
N THR A 153 -8.73 -3.82 -7.03
CA THR A 153 -9.87 -4.73 -7.13
C THR A 153 -9.74 -5.64 -8.35
N ILE A 154 -9.37 -5.10 -9.51
CA ILE A 154 -9.13 -5.89 -10.72
C ILE A 154 -8.03 -6.92 -10.46
N GLY A 155 -6.86 -6.49 -10.00
CA GLY A 155 -5.74 -7.40 -9.72
C GLY A 155 -6.09 -8.50 -8.72
N SER A 156 -6.77 -8.15 -7.62
CA SER A 156 -7.19 -9.12 -6.61
C SER A 156 -8.25 -10.10 -7.14
N THR A 157 -9.22 -9.60 -7.91
CA THR A 157 -10.29 -10.42 -8.47
C THR A 157 -9.75 -11.44 -9.46
N GLU A 158 -8.92 -11.00 -10.40
CA GLU A 158 -8.36 -11.90 -11.42
C GLU A 158 -7.37 -12.91 -10.80
N GLY A 159 -6.57 -12.48 -9.82
CA GLY A 159 -5.70 -13.38 -9.07
C GLY A 159 -6.48 -14.48 -8.33
N ILE A 160 -7.61 -14.13 -7.66
CA ILE A 160 -8.47 -15.11 -6.98
C ILE A 160 -9.16 -16.03 -8.00
N LYS A 161 -9.68 -15.49 -9.12
CA LYS A 161 -10.28 -16.31 -10.20
C LYS A 161 -9.28 -17.35 -10.71
N ALA A 162 -8.05 -16.95 -11.01
CA ALA A 162 -7.00 -17.85 -11.45
C ALA A 162 -6.72 -18.95 -10.42
N ALA A 163 -6.55 -18.59 -9.15
CA ALA A 163 -6.31 -19.56 -8.08
C ALA A 163 -7.47 -20.57 -7.91
N VAL A 164 -8.71 -20.10 -7.98
CA VAL A 164 -9.91 -20.98 -7.91
C VAL A 164 -9.99 -21.90 -9.12
N ALA A 165 -9.71 -21.40 -10.32
CA ALA A 165 -9.72 -22.20 -11.57
C ALA A 165 -8.66 -23.30 -11.52
N VAL A 166 -7.43 -22.97 -11.13
CA VAL A 166 -6.33 -23.93 -10.97
C VAL A 166 -6.71 -25.01 -9.94
N ARG A 167 -7.23 -24.60 -8.80
CA ARG A 167 -7.68 -25.57 -7.76
C ARG A 167 -8.73 -26.54 -8.26
N LYS A 168 -9.74 -26.06 -9.01
CA LYS A 168 -10.79 -26.93 -9.59
C LYS A 168 -10.21 -27.94 -10.57
N GLN A 169 -9.32 -27.50 -11.49
CA GLN A 169 -8.70 -28.36 -12.50
C GLN A 169 -7.83 -29.45 -11.86
N LEU A 170 -6.97 -29.09 -10.92
CA LEU A 170 -6.08 -30.04 -10.25
C LEU A 170 -6.84 -31.06 -9.39
N ARG A 171 -7.92 -30.62 -8.71
CA ARG A 171 -8.80 -31.56 -7.98
C ARG A 171 -9.50 -32.56 -8.93
N ALA A 172 -9.94 -32.12 -10.09
CA ALA A 172 -10.53 -33.00 -11.11
C ALA A 172 -9.52 -34.06 -11.62
N MET A 173 -8.22 -33.76 -11.57
CA MET A 173 -7.13 -34.68 -11.88
C MET A 173 -6.71 -35.56 -10.69
N GLY A 174 -7.34 -35.44 -9.53
CA GLY A 174 -6.98 -36.17 -8.31
C GLY A 174 -5.69 -35.68 -7.63
N ILE A 175 -5.25 -34.47 -7.93
CA ILE A 175 -4.01 -33.90 -7.35
C ILE A 175 -4.28 -33.45 -5.90
N PRO A 176 -3.42 -33.83 -4.93
CA PRO A 176 -3.57 -33.44 -3.53
C PRO A 176 -3.57 -31.92 -3.32
N ASP A 177 -4.33 -31.44 -2.33
CA ASP A 177 -4.43 -30.00 -2.03
C ASP A 177 -3.06 -29.37 -1.67
N ALA A 178 -2.16 -30.11 -1.03
CA ALA A 178 -0.81 -29.64 -0.72
C ALA A 178 0.01 -29.29 -1.99
N TRP A 179 -0.12 -30.08 -3.05
CA TRP A 179 0.51 -29.77 -4.34
C TRP A 179 -0.16 -28.58 -5.02
N THR A 180 -1.50 -28.55 -4.96
CA THR A 180 -2.30 -27.44 -5.51
C THR A 180 -1.87 -26.09 -4.91
N ASP A 181 -1.64 -26.03 -3.62
CA ASP A 181 -1.16 -24.81 -2.95
C ASP A 181 0.23 -24.38 -3.43
N VAL A 182 1.12 -25.33 -3.73
CA VAL A 182 2.44 -25.03 -4.31
C VAL A 182 2.28 -24.52 -5.74
N VAL A 183 1.42 -25.16 -6.56
CA VAL A 183 1.18 -24.72 -7.94
C VAL A 183 0.65 -23.28 -7.96
N ILE A 184 -0.30 -22.94 -7.11
CA ILE A 184 -0.84 -21.57 -7.05
C ILE A 184 0.21 -20.55 -6.61
N ARG A 185 0.96 -20.85 -5.54
CA ARG A 185 1.92 -19.91 -4.95
C ARG A 185 3.22 -19.77 -5.73
N SER A 186 3.63 -20.80 -6.44
CA SER A 186 4.91 -20.83 -7.15
C SER A 186 4.73 -20.78 -8.66
N VAL A 187 3.99 -21.72 -9.24
CA VAL A 187 3.85 -21.78 -10.71
C VAL A 187 2.99 -20.64 -11.22
N CYS A 188 1.75 -20.51 -10.72
CA CYS A 188 0.80 -19.50 -11.21
C CYS A 188 1.30 -18.07 -10.92
N ALA A 189 1.62 -17.78 -9.67
CA ALA A 189 2.12 -16.45 -9.29
C ALA A 189 3.48 -16.13 -9.91
N GLY A 190 4.38 -17.11 -10.04
CA GLY A 190 5.67 -16.94 -10.72
C GLY A 190 5.53 -16.65 -12.21
N THR A 191 4.59 -17.33 -12.90
CA THR A 191 4.31 -17.06 -14.32
C THR A 191 3.72 -15.65 -14.51
N MET A 192 2.81 -15.20 -13.63
CA MET A 192 2.30 -13.83 -13.67
C MET A 192 3.42 -12.79 -13.50
N LYS A 193 4.35 -13.06 -12.57
CA LYS A 193 5.52 -12.20 -12.37
C LYS A 193 6.41 -12.18 -13.61
N ALA A 194 6.80 -13.33 -14.13
CA ALA A 194 7.63 -13.45 -15.32
C ALA A 194 7.00 -12.76 -16.55
N PHE A 195 5.66 -12.78 -16.67
CA PHE A 195 4.94 -12.03 -17.71
C PHE A 195 5.19 -10.52 -17.60
N THR A 196 5.16 -9.95 -16.41
CA THR A 196 5.41 -8.51 -16.21
C THR A 196 6.87 -8.12 -16.37
N GLU A 197 7.80 -9.07 -16.17
CA GLU A 197 9.26 -8.87 -16.28
C GLU A 197 9.80 -9.21 -17.68
N ASN A 198 8.92 -9.62 -18.62
CA ASN A 198 9.29 -10.12 -19.95
C ASN A 198 10.27 -11.31 -19.91
N ASP A 199 10.13 -12.17 -18.89
CA ASP A 199 11.00 -13.33 -18.63
C ASP A 199 10.23 -14.67 -18.76
N LEU A 200 9.27 -14.74 -19.68
CA LEU A 200 8.54 -15.97 -19.96
C LEU A 200 9.39 -16.94 -20.78
N GLY A 201 9.48 -18.20 -20.34
CA GLY A 201 10.04 -19.29 -21.14
C GLY A 201 9.15 -19.67 -22.32
N GLY A 202 9.70 -20.44 -23.28
CA GLY A 202 9.11 -20.71 -24.61
C GLY A 202 7.62 -21.02 -24.62
N PHE A 203 7.16 -22.03 -23.88
CA PHE A 203 5.73 -22.40 -23.82
C PHE A 203 4.84 -21.25 -23.30
N ALA A 204 5.24 -20.62 -22.21
CA ALA A 204 4.46 -19.54 -21.61
C ALA A 204 4.43 -18.29 -22.49
N LEU A 205 5.52 -18.00 -23.20
CA LEU A 205 5.60 -16.89 -24.15
C LEU A 205 4.66 -17.11 -25.35
N GLU A 206 4.62 -18.31 -25.91
CA GLU A 206 3.70 -18.65 -27.02
C GLU A 206 2.23 -18.54 -26.56
N LEU A 207 1.93 -19.03 -25.35
CA LEU A 207 0.59 -18.91 -24.77
C LEU A 207 0.19 -17.45 -24.57
N ALA A 208 1.09 -16.61 -24.02
CA ALA A 208 0.83 -15.18 -23.85
C ALA A 208 0.51 -14.49 -25.16
N LYS A 209 1.33 -14.68 -26.21
CA LYS A 209 1.11 -14.12 -27.56
C LYS A 209 -0.24 -14.54 -28.14
N LYS A 210 -0.61 -15.82 -27.96
CA LYS A 210 -1.90 -16.32 -28.44
C LYS A 210 -3.07 -15.61 -27.73
N LEU A 211 -3.04 -15.53 -26.39
CA LEU A 211 -4.11 -14.90 -25.61
C LEU A 211 -4.24 -13.40 -25.90
N GLU A 212 -3.14 -12.69 -26.10
CA GLU A 212 -3.15 -11.27 -26.49
C GLU A 212 -3.73 -11.05 -27.90
N SER A 213 -3.59 -12.01 -28.80
CA SER A 213 -4.15 -11.91 -30.16
C SER A 213 -5.65 -12.22 -30.24
N GLU A 214 -6.21 -12.91 -29.23
CA GLU A 214 -7.62 -13.30 -29.16
C GLU A 214 -8.50 -12.27 -28.41
N GLY A 215 -7.93 -11.25 -27.75
CA GLY A 215 -8.61 -10.21 -26.99
C GLY A 215 -8.62 -8.86 -27.65
#